data_d6cd6d9c6ab1e839e4464aec90036827
#
_entry.id   d6cd6d9c6ab1e839e4464aec90036827
#
_cell.length_a   1.000
_cell.length_b   1.000
_cell.length_c   1.000
_cell.angle_alpha   90.00
_cell.angle_beta   90.00
_cell.angle_gamma   90.00
#
_symmetry.space_group_name_H-M   'P 1'
#
loop_
_entity.id
_entity.type
_entity.pdbx_description
1 polymer ?
#
loop_
_entity_poly.entity_id
_entity_poly.type
_entity_poly.pdbx_seq_one_letter_code
_entity_poly.pdbx_strand_id
1 'polypeptide(L)'
;LASIDTSAIHLNIKEDTLWVSTPFLFLADSVTPRKYEILAEWKPDMEYQLNIDSAAIVGLYGLHTDKVNQTLKVKKLESYGALLFNLQGADSNVIVELLDNGGKVLRRQNVTPEGTADFYYLNPNTKYYVRVLNDRNGNGVWDTGNVSLGVQTEEIYYFPKYWTIKENFEFEETWNLYELPLDKQKLDEIKKQKPEEAKKIKDRNAERAKRLGRI
;
A
#
# COMPACT_ATOMS: atom_id res chain seq x y z
N LEU A 1 -16.34 -20.72 0.73
CA LEU A 1 -15.29 -21.71 0.86
C LEU A 1 -15.73 -22.76 1.88
N ALA A 2 -15.68 -24.05 1.56
CA ALA A 2 -16.03 -25.13 2.47
C ALA A 2 -14.78 -25.71 3.15
N SER A 3 -13.74 -25.98 2.37
CA SER A 3 -12.48 -26.52 2.90
C SER A 3 -11.28 -26.18 2.02
N ILE A 4 -10.12 -26.21 2.63
CA ILE A 4 -8.81 -26.15 1.95
C ILE A 4 -7.98 -27.31 2.51
N ASP A 5 -7.46 -28.12 1.60
CA ASP A 5 -6.47 -29.13 1.92
C ASP A 5 -5.07 -28.55 1.67
N THR A 6 -4.41 -28.13 2.73
CA THR A 6 -3.07 -27.55 2.65
C THR A 6 -2.00 -28.58 2.30
N SER A 7 -2.27 -29.88 2.50
CA SER A 7 -1.33 -30.95 2.11
C SER A 7 -1.27 -31.15 0.60
N ALA A 8 -2.27 -30.66 -0.13
CA ALA A 8 -2.34 -30.67 -1.59
C ALA A 8 -1.75 -29.40 -2.22
N ILE A 9 -1.10 -28.56 -1.44
CA ILE A 9 -0.42 -27.33 -1.89
C ILE A 9 1.10 -27.55 -1.72
N HIS A 10 1.85 -27.40 -2.78
CA HIS A 10 3.28 -27.62 -2.79
C HIS A 10 4.03 -26.43 -3.35
N LEU A 11 5.08 -26.03 -2.68
CA LEU A 11 6.00 -25.01 -3.17
C LEU A 11 7.36 -25.66 -3.44
N ASN A 12 7.88 -25.47 -4.64
CA ASN A 12 9.18 -25.96 -5.03
C ASN A 12 10.08 -24.80 -5.45
N ILE A 13 11.36 -24.91 -5.14
CA ILE A 13 12.43 -24.02 -5.62
C ILE A 13 13.21 -24.74 -6.72
N LYS A 14 13.63 -24.00 -7.73
CA LYS A 14 14.46 -24.54 -8.81
C LYS A 14 15.94 -24.46 -8.40
N GLU A 15 16.55 -25.63 -8.19
CA GLU A 15 17.98 -25.75 -7.97
C GLU A 15 18.59 -26.39 -9.22
N ASP A 16 19.43 -25.63 -9.94
CA ASP A 16 19.93 -25.97 -11.28
C ASP A 16 18.82 -26.33 -12.25
N THR A 17 18.58 -27.62 -12.47
CA THR A 17 17.55 -28.14 -13.39
C THR A 17 16.40 -28.84 -12.66
N LEU A 18 16.50 -29.03 -11.36
CA LEU A 18 15.56 -29.85 -10.59
C LEU A 18 14.66 -28.94 -9.73
N TRP A 19 13.41 -29.38 -9.56
CA TRP A 19 12.46 -28.76 -8.63
C TRP A 19 12.56 -29.46 -7.28
N VAL A 20 12.97 -28.73 -6.24
CA VAL A 20 13.14 -29.23 -4.87
C VAL A 20 12.06 -28.63 -3.99
N SER A 21 11.41 -29.45 -3.17
CA SER A 21 10.39 -28.97 -2.24
C SER A 21 11.00 -28.01 -1.22
N THR A 22 10.33 -26.88 -0.99
CA THR A 22 10.74 -25.87 -0.01
C THR A 22 9.64 -25.64 1.01
N PRO A 23 9.98 -25.44 2.30
CA PRO A 23 9.00 -25.17 3.33
C PRO A 23 8.31 -23.81 3.11
N PHE A 24 7.03 -23.75 3.43
CA PHE A 24 6.25 -22.53 3.39
C PHE A 24 5.12 -22.55 4.43
N LEU A 25 4.56 -21.39 4.73
CA LEU A 25 3.35 -21.22 5.51
C LEU A 25 2.23 -20.71 4.60
N PHE A 26 1.06 -21.32 4.72
CA PHE A 26 -0.14 -20.92 4.01
C PHE A 26 -1.11 -20.30 5.01
N LEU A 27 -1.30 -18.98 4.94
CA LEU A 27 -2.06 -18.21 5.90
C LEU A 27 -3.26 -17.53 5.25
N ALA A 28 -4.40 -17.53 5.94
CA ALA A 28 -5.54 -16.72 5.55
C ALA A 28 -5.32 -15.26 5.95
N ASP A 29 -5.64 -14.32 5.06
CA ASP A 29 -5.65 -12.90 5.37
C ASP A 29 -6.76 -12.60 6.39
N SER A 30 -6.42 -11.93 7.49
CA SER A 30 -7.36 -11.62 8.57
C SER A 30 -8.39 -10.56 8.22
N VAL A 31 -8.12 -9.73 7.22
CA VAL A 31 -8.95 -8.59 6.83
C VAL A 31 -9.76 -8.87 5.58
N THR A 32 -9.14 -9.51 4.59
CA THR A 32 -9.76 -9.74 3.28
C THR A 32 -10.21 -11.18 3.13
N PRO A 33 -11.53 -11.46 3.13
CA PRO A 33 -12.03 -12.82 2.93
C PRO A 33 -11.55 -13.45 1.62
N ARG A 34 -11.20 -14.72 1.63
CA ARG A 34 -10.73 -15.51 0.46
C ARG A 34 -9.38 -15.10 -0.10
N LYS A 35 -8.65 -14.24 0.58
CA LYS A 35 -7.26 -13.95 0.28
C LYS A 35 -6.37 -14.82 1.15
N TYR A 36 -5.34 -15.41 0.53
CA TYR A 36 -4.36 -16.26 1.21
C TYR A 36 -2.97 -15.79 0.87
N GLU A 37 -2.07 -15.93 1.80
CA GLU A 37 -0.67 -15.55 1.66
C GLU A 37 0.21 -16.78 1.82
N ILE A 38 1.23 -16.86 0.97
CA ILE A 38 2.27 -17.88 1.04
C ILE A 38 3.52 -17.20 1.55
N LEU A 39 3.93 -17.56 2.76
CA LEU A 39 5.18 -17.09 3.35
C LEU A 39 6.23 -18.19 3.22
N ALA A 40 7.34 -17.87 2.58
CA ALA A 40 8.46 -18.76 2.38
C ALA A 40 9.77 -17.97 2.47
N GLU A 41 10.88 -18.67 2.57
CA GLU A 41 12.20 -18.07 2.41
C GLU A 41 12.47 -17.79 0.92
N TRP A 42 11.99 -16.66 0.42
CA TRP A 42 12.16 -16.26 -0.96
C TRP A 42 13.60 -15.84 -1.26
N LYS A 43 14.36 -16.69 -1.95
CA LYS A 43 15.74 -16.38 -2.32
C LYS A 43 15.75 -15.51 -3.60
N PRO A 44 16.51 -14.40 -3.61
CA PRO A 44 16.65 -13.56 -4.80
C PRO A 44 17.19 -14.33 -6.02
N ASP A 45 16.73 -13.95 -7.22
CA ASP A 45 17.10 -14.55 -8.52
C ASP A 45 16.69 -16.01 -8.71
N MET A 46 15.94 -16.59 -7.79
CA MET A 46 15.49 -17.98 -7.88
C MET A 46 14.10 -18.10 -8.51
N GLU A 47 13.86 -19.21 -9.17
CA GLU A 47 12.55 -19.60 -9.70
C GLU A 47 11.85 -20.54 -8.72
N TYR A 48 10.55 -20.29 -8.51
CA TYR A 48 9.68 -21.11 -7.67
C TYR A 48 8.51 -21.63 -8.49
N GLN A 49 7.98 -22.78 -8.11
CA GLN A 49 6.79 -23.37 -8.68
C GLN A 49 5.79 -23.68 -7.59
N LEU A 50 4.63 -23.03 -7.65
CA LEU A 50 3.48 -23.34 -6.81
C LEU A 50 2.60 -24.34 -7.53
N ASN A 51 2.40 -25.50 -6.93
CA ASN A 51 1.50 -26.54 -7.40
C ASN A 51 0.36 -26.67 -6.40
N ILE A 52 -0.87 -26.59 -6.90
CA ILE A 52 -2.08 -26.86 -6.12
C ILE A 52 -2.78 -28.02 -6.85
N ASP A 53 -2.97 -29.14 -6.17
CA ASP A 53 -3.61 -30.30 -6.77
C ASP A 53 -5.12 -30.06 -6.98
N SER A 54 -5.71 -30.83 -7.89
CA SER A 54 -7.14 -30.77 -8.14
C SER A 54 -7.92 -31.06 -6.86
N ALA A 55 -9.01 -30.33 -6.64
CA ALA A 55 -9.86 -30.41 -5.46
C ALA A 55 -9.20 -30.02 -4.12
N ALA A 56 -8.01 -29.42 -4.12
CA ALA A 56 -7.39 -28.86 -2.90
C ALA A 56 -8.25 -27.77 -2.24
N ILE A 57 -9.04 -27.05 -3.02
CA ILE A 57 -9.93 -26.00 -2.53
C ILE A 57 -11.36 -26.35 -2.96
N VAL A 58 -12.27 -26.49 -2.01
CA VAL A 58 -13.67 -26.84 -2.25
C VAL A 58 -14.58 -25.71 -1.81
N GLY A 59 -15.50 -25.33 -2.70
CA GLY A 59 -16.53 -24.31 -2.46
C GLY A 59 -17.76 -24.88 -1.73
N LEU A 60 -18.61 -23.99 -1.23
CA LEU A 60 -19.83 -24.35 -0.48
C LEU A 60 -20.82 -25.22 -1.28
N TYR A 61 -20.79 -25.14 -2.60
CA TYR A 61 -21.68 -25.89 -3.49
C TYR A 61 -21.01 -27.14 -4.09
N GLY A 62 -19.91 -27.60 -3.49
CA GLY A 62 -19.18 -28.77 -4.00
C GLY A 62 -18.31 -28.51 -5.23
N LEU A 63 -18.26 -27.26 -5.70
CA LEU A 63 -17.32 -26.88 -6.76
C LEU A 63 -15.90 -26.91 -6.21
N HIS A 64 -14.97 -27.45 -6.97
CA HIS A 64 -13.58 -27.59 -6.58
C HIS A 64 -12.65 -26.94 -7.61
N THR A 65 -11.44 -26.63 -7.17
CA THR A 65 -10.40 -26.09 -8.06
C THR A 65 -9.83 -27.16 -8.97
N ASP A 66 -9.51 -26.77 -10.20
CA ASP A 66 -8.64 -27.55 -11.06
C ASP A 66 -7.19 -27.50 -10.56
N LYS A 67 -6.35 -28.37 -11.13
CA LYS A 67 -4.92 -28.34 -10.84
C LYS A 67 -4.31 -27.03 -11.30
N VAL A 68 -3.59 -26.35 -10.39
CA VAL A 68 -2.85 -25.12 -10.69
C VAL A 68 -1.36 -25.41 -10.65
N ASN A 69 -0.65 -24.94 -11.66
CA ASN A 69 0.80 -24.95 -11.72
C ASN A 69 1.26 -23.53 -12.12
N GLN A 70 1.85 -22.83 -11.19
CA GLN A 70 2.28 -21.44 -11.40
C GLN A 70 3.78 -21.30 -11.12
N THR A 71 4.53 -20.86 -12.13
CA THR A 71 5.94 -20.53 -11.98
C THR A 71 6.08 -19.05 -11.61
N LEU A 72 6.91 -18.77 -10.61
CA LEU A 72 7.23 -17.44 -10.09
C LEU A 72 8.74 -17.25 -10.16
N LYS A 73 9.18 -16.07 -10.55
CA LYS A 73 10.59 -15.70 -10.46
C LYS A 73 10.77 -14.56 -9.47
N VAL A 74 11.60 -14.78 -8.45
CA VAL A 74 12.01 -13.72 -7.51
C VAL A 74 13.07 -12.88 -8.20
N LYS A 75 12.85 -11.56 -8.22
CA LYS A 75 13.81 -10.64 -8.84
C LYS A 75 15.10 -10.57 -8.01
N LYS A 76 16.18 -10.17 -8.65
CA LYS A 76 17.45 -9.83 -7.97
C LYS A 76 17.25 -8.64 -7.03
N LEU A 77 18.06 -8.57 -5.97
CA LEU A 77 18.02 -7.45 -5.03
C LEU A 77 18.31 -6.12 -5.74
N GLU A 78 19.28 -6.13 -6.66
CA GLU A 78 19.66 -4.95 -7.45
C GLU A 78 18.54 -4.46 -8.38
N SER A 79 17.51 -5.26 -8.63
CA SER A 79 16.33 -4.86 -9.42
C SER A 79 15.34 -4.00 -8.62
N TYR A 80 15.60 -3.76 -7.35
CA TYR A 80 14.76 -2.91 -6.50
C TYR A 80 15.52 -1.66 -6.08
N GLY A 81 14.79 -0.66 -5.63
CA GLY A 81 15.35 0.48 -4.91
C GLY A 81 14.79 0.58 -3.51
N ALA A 82 15.31 1.53 -2.75
CA ALA A 82 14.89 1.82 -1.39
C ALA A 82 14.62 3.31 -1.21
N LEU A 83 13.77 3.61 -0.22
CA LEU A 83 13.43 4.96 0.20
C LEU A 83 13.51 5.01 1.73
N LEU A 84 14.45 5.76 2.23
CA LEU A 84 14.81 5.87 3.63
C LEU A 84 14.46 7.26 4.13
N PHE A 85 13.70 7.35 5.22
CA PHE A 85 13.32 8.61 5.82
C PHE A 85 13.91 8.79 7.21
N ASN A 86 14.45 9.98 7.46
CA ASN A 86 14.77 10.47 8.78
C ASN A 86 13.80 11.60 9.12
N LEU A 87 12.85 11.34 10.02
CA LEU A 87 11.77 12.25 10.37
C LEU A 87 12.16 13.11 11.55
N GLN A 88 12.05 14.42 11.38
CA GLN A 88 12.25 15.39 12.45
C GLN A 88 10.89 15.89 12.96
N GLY A 89 10.73 15.95 14.29
CA GLY A 89 9.50 16.38 14.93
C GLY A 89 8.41 15.29 14.98
N ALA A 90 8.78 14.03 14.73
CA ALA A 90 7.87 12.90 14.88
C ALA A 90 7.75 12.49 16.34
N ASP A 91 6.51 12.31 16.82
CA ASP A 91 6.21 11.72 18.12
C ASP A 91 6.31 10.17 18.06
N SER A 92 6.18 9.52 19.21
CA SER A 92 6.34 8.05 19.34
C SER A 92 5.30 7.21 18.56
N ASN A 93 4.15 7.79 18.23
CA ASN A 93 3.04 7.08 17.58
C ASN A 93 2.82 7.58 16.15
N VAL A 94 3.91 7.67 15.40
CA VAL A 94 3.87 8.16 14.02
C VAL A 94 3.97 6.99 13.06
N ILE A 95 3.04 6.96 12.09
CA ILE A 95 2.98 5.95 11.03
C ILE A 95 3.31 6.62 9.71
N VAL A 96 4.30 6.07 9.00
CA VAL A 96 4.64 6.47 7.64
C VAL A 96 3.91 5.57 6.66
N GLU A 97 3.21 6.17 5.72
CA GLU A 97 2.48 5.47 4.67
C GLU A 97 3.04 5.80 3.30
N LEU A 98 3.40 4.75 2.58
CA LEU A 98 3.80 4.82 1.18
C LEU A 98 2.56 4.68 0.30
N LEU A 99 2.37 5.60 -0.64
CA LEU A 99 1.18 5.70 -1.48
C LEU A 99 1.53 5.53 -2.96
N ASP A 100 0.56 5.03 -3.73
CA ASP A 100 0.59 5.08 -5.19
C ASP A 100 0.14 6.46 -5.73
N ASN A 101 0.12 6.60 -7.05
CA ASN A 101 -0.33 7.81 -7.75
C ASN A 101 -1.83 8.12 -7.59
N GLY A 102 -2.62 7.17 -7.11
CA GLY A 102 -4.04 7.33 -6.77
C GLY A 102 -4.26 7.70 -5.31
N GLY A 103 -3.20 7.78 -4.51
CA GLY A 103 -3.26 8.01 -3.07
C GLY A 103 -3.70 6.78 -2.26
N LYS A 104 -3.61 5.58 -2.85
CA LYS A 104 -3.86 4.32 -2.15
C LYS A 104 -2.62 3.94 -1.36
N VAL A 105 -2.81 3.50 -0.12
CA VAL A 105 -1.74 3.00 0.74
C VAL A 105 -1.23 1.67 0.21
N LEU A 106 0.07 1.60 -0.07
CA LEU A 106 0.77 0.40 -0.52
C LEU A 106 1.46 -0.31 0.65
N ARG A 107 2.11 0.46 1.51
CA ARG A 107 2.82 -0.04 2.70
C ARG A 107 2.68 0.94 3.85
N ARG A 108 2.82 0.42 5.06
CA ARG A 108 2.84 1.17 6.31
C ARG A 108 4.04 0.74 7.13
N GLN A 109 4.60 1.69 7.87
CA GLN A 109 5.66 1.43 8.82
C GLN A 109 5.56 2.40 10.00
N ASN A 110 5.66 1.88 11.21
CA ASN A 110 5.82 2.72 12.38
C ASN A 110 7.22 3.32 12.39
N VAL A 111 7.31 4.56 12.81
CA VAL A 111 8.61 5.23 12.98
C VAL A 111 9.38 4.56 14.10
N THR A 112 10.67 4.32 13.89
CA THR A 112 11.55 3.78 14.93
C THR A 112 11.79 4.83 16.03
N PRO A 113 12.27 4.43 17.22
CA PRO A 113 12.63 5.40 18.27
C PRO A 113 13.68 6.43 17.83
N GLU A 114 14.51 6.09 16.83
CA GLU A 114 15.51 6.97 16.24
C GLU A 114 14.92 7.95 15.23
N GLY A 115 13.61 7.86 14.94
CA GLY A 115 12.93 8.73 14.00
C GLY A 115 13.03 8.30 12.53
N THR A 116 13.35 7.02 12.25
CA THR A 116 13.53 6.51 10.90
C THR A 116 12.35 5.67 10.42
N ALA A 117 12.14 5.66 9.09
CA ALA A 117 11.21 4.77 8.42
C ALA A 117 11.76 4.37 7.05
N ASP A 118 11.98 3.07 6.85
CA ASP A 118 12.70 2.54 5.70
C ASP A 118 11.82 1.65 4.84
N PHE A 119 11.75 1.93 3.56
CA PHE A 119 10.99 1.15 2.59
C PHE A 119 11.96 0.50 1.59
N TYR A 120 12.25 -0.77 1.80
CA TYR A 120 13.08 -1.57 0.91
C TYR A 120 12.24 -2.29 -0.16
N TYR A 121 12.91 -2.80 -1.19
CA TYR A 121 12.32 -3.60 -2.28
C TYR A 121 11.19 -2.88 -3.02
N LEU A 122 11.41 -1.61 -3.33
CA LEU A 122 10.49 -0.81 -4.13
C LEU A 122 10.70 -1.09 -5.62
N ASN A 123 9.59 -1.19 -6.35
CA ASN A 123 9.66 -1.42 -7.79
C ASN A 123 10.21 -0.18 -8.50
N PRO A 124 11.19 -0.37 -9.41
CA PRO A 124 11.72 0.73 -10.20
C PRO A 124 10.68 1.28 -11.19
N ASN A 125 10.95 2.48 -11.69
CA ASN A 125 10.08 3.21 -12.63
C ASN A 125 8.65 3.43 -12.12
N THR A 126 8.44 3.29 -10.82
CA THR A 126 7.16 3.53 -10.15
C THR A 126 7.23 4.81 -9.34
N LYS A 127 6.17 5.62 -9.40
CA LYS A 127 6.03 6.82 -8.59
C LYS A 127 5.47 6.45 -7.22
N TYR A 128 6.15 6.92 -6.20
CA TYR A 128 5.72 6.77 -4.81
C TYR A 128 5.53 8.12 -4.15
N TYR A 129 4.48 8.25 -3.40
CA TYR A 129 4.16 9.38 -2.54
C TYR A 129 4.22 8.94 -1.11
N VAL A 130 4.50 9.86 -0.20
CA VAL A 130 4.62 9.55 1.22
C VAL A 130 3.77 10.50 2.03
N ARG A 131 3.11 9.95 3.03
CA ARG A 131 2.44 10.72 4.08
C ARG A 131 2.74 10.13 5.44
N VAL A 132 2.63 10.97 6.44
CA VAL A 132 2.81 10.63 7.83
C VAL A 132 1.49 10.87 8.57
N LEU A 133 1.07 9.88 9.32
CA LEU A 133 -0.09 9.93 10.20
C LEU A 133 0.40 10.05 11.64
N ASN A 134 -0.07 11.06 12.35
CA ASN A 134 0.13 11.21 13.78
C ASN A 134 -1.00 10.47 14.51
N ASP A 135 -0.76 9.20 14.84
CA ASP A 135 -1.70 8.31 15.53
C ASP A 135 -1.67 8.56 17.03
N ARG A 136 -2.47 9.52 17.50
CA ARG A 136 -2.45 9.99 18.90
C ARG A 136 -2.91 8.93 19.90
N ASN A 137 -3.83 8.08 19.47
CA ASN A 137 -4.43 7.07 20.35
C ASN A 137 -3.79 5.67 20.20
N GLY A 138 -2.86 5.50 19.24
CA GLY A 138 -2.11 4.27 19.02
C GLY A 138 -2.94 3.11 18.48
N ASN A 139 -4.06 3.41 17.78
CA ASN A 139 -4.94 2.37 17.23
C ASN A 139 -4.56 1.92 15.81
N GLY A 140 -3.56 2.55 15.18
CA GLY A 140 -3.07 2.25 13.84
C GLY A 140 -3.98 2.71 12.71
N VAL A 141 -5.02 3.49 12.99
CA VAL A 141 -5.99 3.98 12.01
C VAL A 141 -6.14 5.50 12.16
N TRP A 142 -6.25 6.19 11.04
CA TRP A 142 -6.53 7.61 11.07
C TRP A 142 -7.95 7.90 11.57
N ASP A 143 -8.05 8.69 12.65
CA ASP A 143 -9.31 9.06 13.25
C ASP A 143 -9.76 10.46 12.83
N THR A 144 -11.02 10.52 12.37
CA THR A 144 -11.72 11.79 12.21
C THR A 144 -12.08 12.32 13.59
N GLY A 145 -11.93 13.62 13.80
CA GLY A 145 -12.35 14.24 15.08
C GLY A 145 -13.82 14.00 15.40
N ASN A 146 -14.19 14.28 16.64
CA ASN A 146 -15.56 14.23 17.11
C ASN A 146 -15.96 15.60 17.68
N VAL A 147 -16.77 16.35 16.94
CA VAL A 147 -17.21 17.70 17.30
C VAL A 147 -17.98 17.73 18.63
N SER A 148 -18.83 16.71 18.88
CA SER A 148 -19.63 16.63 20.10
C SER A 148 -18.78 16.40 21.35
N LEU A 149 -17.61 15.80 21.20
CA LEU A 149 -16.66 15.54 22.28
C LEU A 149 -15.51 16.56 22.31
N GLY A 150 -15.47 17.51 21.39
CA GLY A 150 -14.37 18.46 21.26
C GLY A 150 -13.04 17.84 20.84
N VAL A 151 -13.07 16.62 20.27
CA VAL A 151 -11.87 15.91 19.83
C VAL A 151 -11.51 16.35 18.42
N GLN A 152 -10.28 16.83 18.23
CA GLN A 152 -9.72 17.19 16.93
C GLN A 152 -9.37 15.94 16.12
N THR A 153 -9.45 16.05 14.79
CA THR A 153 -8.95 15.02 13.87
C THR A 153 -7.45 14.82 14.04
N GLU A 154 -6.98 13.63 13.77
CA GLU A 154 -5.54 13.35 13.70
C GLU A 154 -4.91 14.03 12.50
N GLU A 155 -3.67 14.46 12.68
CA GLU A 155 -2.94 15.21 11.66
C GLU A 155 -2.30 14.28 10.65
N ILE A 156 -2.38 14.68 9.38
CA ILE A 156 -1.72 14.00 8.27
C ILE A 156 -0.78 14.98 7.60
N TYR A 157 0.49 14.62 7.55
CA TYR A 157 1.53 15.34 6.86
C TYR A 157 1.85 14.67 5.54
N TYR A 158 1.97 15.43 4.45
CA TYR A 158 2.36 14.91 3.14
C TYR A 158 3.75 15.42 2.79
N PHE A 159 4.60 14.51 2.29
CA PHE A 159 5.86 14.93 1.72
C PHE A 159 5.61 15.69 0.40
N PRO A 160 6.22 16.89 0.22
CA PRO A 160 5.87 17.78 -0.89
C PRO A 160 6.49 17.38 -2.25
N LYS A 161 7.06 16.18 -2.34
CA LYS A 161 7.63 15.61 -3.56
C LYS A 161 7.18 14.16 -3.71
N TYR A 162 7.39 13.59 -4.89
CA TYR A 162 7.27 12.15 -5.13
C TYR A 162 8.62 11.61 -5.60
N TRP A 163 8.81 10.31 -5.48
CA TRP A 163 10.01 9.62 -5.98
C TRP A 163 9.64 8.71 -7.14
N THR A 164 10.46 8.74 -8.19
CA THR A 164 10.50 7.69 -9.19
C THR A 164 11.70 6.83 -8.85
N ILE A 165 11.43 5.63 -8.36
CA ILE A 165 12.47 4.73 -7.87
C ILE A 165 13.33 4.25 -9.05
N LYS A 166 14.63 4.17 -8.81
CA LYS A 166 15.64 3.60 -9.75
C LYS A 166 16.12 2.26 -9.21
N GLU A 167 16.51 1.39 -10.13
CA GLU A 167 17.15 0.12 -9.78
C GLU A 167 18.46 0.35 -9.04
N ASN A 168 18.72 -0.48 -8.04
CA ASN A 168 19.92 -0.47 -7.23
C ASN A 168 20.26 0.94 -6.64
N PHE A 169 19.22 1.68 -6.27
CA PHE A 169 19.41 3.04 -5.74
C PHE A 169 18.61 3.22 -4.44
N GLU A 170 19.29 3.81 -3.45
CA GLU A 170 18.70 4.17 -2.17
C GLU A 170 18.55 5.70 -2.11
N PHE A 171 17.32 6.15 -1.89
CA PHE A 171 17.03 7.56 -1.65
C PHE A 171 16.93 7.75 -0.15
N GLU A 172 17.78 8.65 0.37
CA GLU A 172 17.74 9.06 1.77
C GLU A 172 17.22 10.49 1.86
N GLU A 173 16.19 10.70 2.66
CA GLU A 173 15.55 12.01 2.84
C GLU A 173 15.37 12.33 4.32
N THR A 174 15.77 13.53 4.70
CA THR A 174 15.46 14.11 6.01
C THR A 174 14.24 14.99 5.87
N TRP A 175 13.21 14.70 6.64
CA TRP A 175 11.94 15.42 6.54
C TRP A 175 11.53 16.02 7.89
N ASN A 176 11.46 17.34 7.93
CA ASN A 176 10.84 18.07 9.03
C ASN A 176 9.33 18.20 8.74
N LEU A 177 8.50 17.58 9.56
CA LEU A 177 7.04 17.53 9.37
C LEU A 177 6.40 18.92 9.41
N TYR A 178 6.99 19.86 10.12
CA TYR A 178 6.46 21.21 10.35
C TYR A 178 7.05 22.27 9.41
N GLU A 179 7.90 21.91 8.46
CA GLU A 179 8.53 22.86 7.54
C GLU A 179 7.51 23.62 6.68
N LEU A 180 6.49 22.91 6.22
CA LEU A 180 5.42 23.49 5.41
C LEU A 180 4.07 23.42 6.13
N PRO A 181 3.19 24.42 5.95
CA PRO A 181 1.81 24.37 6.42
C PRO A 181 1.06 23.18 5.82
N LEU A 182 0.17 22.55 6.59
CA LEU A 182 -0.57 21.33 6.20
C LEU A 182 -1.34 21.48 4.87
N ASP A 183 -1.89 22.66 4.60
CA ASP A 183 -2.65 22.96 3.39
C ASP A 183 -1.79 23.00 2.11
N LYS A 184 -0.47 23.20 2.26
CA LYS A 184 0.50 23.28 1.15
C LYS A 184 1.32 22.01 0.92
N GLN A 185 1.21 21.02 1.79
CA GLN A 185 2.03 19.81 1.71
C GLN A 185 1.55 18.83 0.63
N LYS A 186 0.22 18.68 0.51
CA LYS A 186 -0.35 17.66 -0.39
C LYS A 186 -0.21 18.05 -1.86
N LEU A 187 0.43 17.17 -2.63
CA LEU A 187 0.60 17.35 -4.07
C LEU A 187 -0.74 17.27 -4.83
N ASP A 188 -0.89 18.10 -5.86
CA ASP A 188 -2.13 18.18 -6.66
C ASP A 188 -2.46 16.86 -7.38
N GLU A 189 -1.44 16.08 -7.72
CA GLU A 189 -1.59 14.77 -8.38
C GLU A 189 -2.39 13.78 -7.54
N ILE A 190 -2.26 13.82 -6.22
CA ILE A 190 -2.96 12.93 -5.28
C ILE A 190 -4.16 13.59 -4.58
N LYS A 191 -4.49 14.84 -4.94
CA LYS A 191 -5.71 15.50 -4.45
C LYS A 191 -6.93 14.89 -5.13
N LYS A 192 -7.87 14.38 -4.35
CA LYS A 192 -9.15 13.86 -4.87
C LYS A 192 -10.10 14.97 -5.31
N GLN A 193 -9.96 16.17 -4.77
CA GLN A 193 -10.74 17.34 -5.14
C GLN A 193 -10.05 18.06 -6.30
N LYS A 194 -10.76 18.27 -7.40
CA LYS A 194 -10.28 19.13 -8.48
C LYS A 194 -10.11 20.56 -7.98
N PRO A 195 -9.07 21.30 -8.45
CA PRO A 195 -8.96 22.74 -8.20
C PRO A 195 -10.27 23.45 -8.50
N GLU A 196 -10.58 24.51 -7.77
CA GLU A 196 -11.83 25.27 -7.96
C GLU A 196 -12.01 25.78 -9.38
N GLU A 197 -10.96 26.13 -10.07
CA GLU A 197 -10.95 26.52 -11.48
C GLU A 197 -11.54 25.47 -12.42
N ALA A 198 -11.48 24.19 -12.06
CA ALA A 198 -12.07 23.09 -12.85
C ALA A 198 -13.53 22.82 -12.51
N LYS A 199 -14.07 23.41 -11.46
CA LYS A 199 -15.49 23.34 -11.10
C LYS A 199 -16.23 24.42 -11.88
N LYS A 200 -16.87 24.05 -12.99
CA LYS A 200 -17.92 24.90 -13.57
C LYS A 200 -19.05 24.98 -12.55
N ILE A 201 -19.09 26.04 -11.78
CA ILE A 201 -20.23 26.36 -10.92
C ILE A 201 -21.39 26.59 -11.89
N LYS A 202 -22.29 25.62 -11.98
CA LYS A 202 -23.57 25.85 -12.65
C LYS A 202 -24.36 26.82 -11.78
N ASP A 203 -24.45 28.05 -12.24
CA ASP A 203 -25.35 29.01 -11.62
C ASP A 203 -26.81 28.61 -11.90
N ARG A 204 -27.31 27.75 -11.03
CA ARG A 204 -28.70 27.25 -11.11
C ARG A 204 -29.73 28.37 -11.08
N ASN A 205 -29.39 29.51 -10.47
CA ASN A 205 -30.30 30.66 -10.42
C ASN A 205 -30.37 31.36 -11.79
N ALA A 206 -29.22 31.54 -12.45
CA ALA A 206 -29.17 32.09 -13.80
C ALA A 206 -29.85 31.16 -14.80
N GLU A 207 -29.65 29.84 -14.73
CA GLU A 207 -30.35 28.85 -15.56
C GLU A 207 -31.86 28.90 -15.32
N ARG A 208 -32.29 29.04 -14.07
CA ARG A 208 -33.73 29.16 -13.74
C ARG A 208 -34.33 30.46 -14.24
N ALA A 209 -33.62 31.58 -14.11
CA ALA A 209 -34.04 32.87 -14.61
C ALA A 209 -34.23 32.86 -16.14
N LYS A 210 -33.28 32.27 -16.90
CA LYS A 210 -33.39 32.05 -18.35
C LYS A 210 -34.58 31.17 -18.70
N ARG A 211 -34.77 30.09 -17.93
CA ARG A 211 -35.91 29.16 -18.17
C ARG A 211 -37.26 29.78 -17.91
N LEU A 212 -37.35 30.79 -17.07
CA LEU A 212 -38.54 31.53 -16.74
C LEU A 212 -38.71 32.80 -17.58
N GLY A 213 -37.83 33.03 -18.59
CA GLY A 213 -37.91 34.20 -19.48
C GLY A 213 -37.73 35.54 -18.76
N ARG A 214 -37.02 35.55 -17.61
CA ARG A 214 -36.79 36.74 -16.76
C ARG A 214 -35.48 37.48 -17.06
N ILE A 215 -34.68 36.98 -18.00
CA ILE A 215 -33.46 37.59 -18.56
C ILE A 215 -33.33 37.17 -19.99
#